data_90a94f32110b6a6b8d4132d5e71e3ef4
#
_entry.id   90a94f32110b6a6b8d4132d5e71e3ef4
#
_cell.length_a   1.000
_cell.length_b   1.000
_cell.length_c   1.000
_cell.angle_alpha   90.00
_cell.angle_beta   90.00
_cell.angle_gamma   90.00
#
_symmetry.space_group_name_H-M   'P 1'
#
loop_
_entity.id
_entity.type
_entity.pdbx_description
1 polymer ?
#
loop_
_entity_poly.entity_id
_entity_poly.type
_entity_poly.pdbx_seq_one_letter_code
_entity_poly.pdbx_strand_id
1 'polypeptide(L)'
;MWLRKLLCFVYLFVFIFSGLCYADDSDIQEALRKMQARIEALEKKVTQQDEYIVKQRAESTSQQAKITEYESQLSKFEEKLKRVPGEPMQLMEGLELGVGGTIIVQGTNNINYNGDGQTQKKDRADGSYSADVTLAKEFKEVNGRAFLHLEAGQGAGLEDNLTLYSNVNRDAGDSDAKVELTEFWYEQNLFKDKAAVTFGKLDPTAYFDQNEVANDETAQFLGRIFRNSPTVEFPDNNAGIRVAYLPVEWLELGYGMFNAKSGWEKIGDNLFNIGQVSFKTNFLNLPGNYRFYGWSNNANHTKWLDTEKTKEIAYGFGLSFDQKANDIVTLFARYGWQNPKVYNPELAAIDGSYYSLEQSWSAGLQVKGKPWGREKDVLAFAVGQVIPSNDYKKANDGYLAKAEGHLETYYRIHINNHLSISPDFQYIWNPFGKDVAGDTSGIFVGGMRAQVDF
;
A
#
# COMPACT_ATOMS: atom_id res chain seq x y z
N MET A 1 4.89 -45.66 8.37
CA MET A 1 5.73 -45.35 7.20
C MET A 1 6.24 -46.63 6.49
N TRP A 2 6.48 -47.74 7.18
CA TRP A 2 6.98 -49.01 6.60
C TRP A 2 5.92 -49.77 5.77
N LEU A 3 4.65 -49.73 6.15
CA LEU A 3 3.57 -50.49 5.46
C LEU A 3 3.25 -49.98 4.05
N ARG A 4 3.45 -48.67 3.79
CA ARG A 4 3.24 -48.07 2.45
C ARG A 4 4.35 -48.41 1.46
N LYS A 5 5.57 -48.68 1.93
CA LYS A 5 6.69 -49.11 1.07
C LYS A 5 6.57 -50.59 0.65
N LEU A 6 5.96 -51.41 1.50
CA LEU A 6 5.75 -52.83 1.19
C LEU A 6 4.64 -53.03 0.15
N LEU A 7 3.57 -52.25 0.18
CA LEU A 7 2.49 -52.33 -0.81
C LEU A 7 2.92 -51.88 -2.22
N CYS A 8 3.78 -50.88 -2.34
CA CYS A 8 4.34 -50.49 -3.63
C CYS A 8 5.24 -51.56 -4.25
N PHE A 9 5.96 -52.34 -3.43
CA PHE A 9 6.83 -53.42 -3.92
C PHE A 9 6.02 -54.64 -4.43
N VAL A 10 4.90 -54.96 -3.79
CA VAL A 10 4.04 -56.10 -4.20
C VAL A 10 3.26 -55.76 -5.49
N TYR A 11 2.80 -54.54 -5.67
CA TYR A 11 2.16 -54.09 -6.92
C TYR A 11 3.12 -54.06 -8.11
N LEU A 12 4.39 -53.73 -7.87
CA LEU A 12 5.41 -53.72 -8.92
C LEU A 12 5.75 -55.13 -9.39
N PHE A 13 5.71 -56.15 -8.49
CA PHE A 13 6.04 -57.55 -8.82
C PHE A 13 4.92 -58.27 -9.60
N VAL A 14 3.66 -57.89 -9.35
CA VAL A 14 2.51 -58.50 -10.07
C VAL A 14 2.37 -57.94 -11.48
N PHE A 15 2.79 -56.70 -11.74
CA PHE A 15 2.74 -56.12 -13.08
C PHE A 15 3.86 -56.59 -14.02
N ILE A 16 4.96 -57.10 -13.47
CA ILE A 16 6.10 -57.62 -14.28
C ILE A 16 5.83 -59.02 -14.81
N PHE A 17 4.96 -59.83 -14.17
CA PHE A 17 4.73 -61.20 -14.57
C PHE A 17 3.56 -61.43 -15.55
N SER A 18 2.70 -60.41 -15.78
CA SER A 18 1.55 -60.54 -16.70
C SER A 18 1.80 -60.03 -18.13
N GLY A 19 3.00 -59.54 -18.44
CA GLY A 19 3.36 -58.97 -19.74
C GLY A 19 4.44 -59.69 -20.55
N LEU A 20 4.88 -60.89 -20.10
CA LEU A 20 5.91 -61.64 -20.80
C LEU A 20 5.32 -62.58 -21.88
N CYS A 21 4.71 -61.97 -22.92
CA CYS A 21 4.55 -62.59 -24.22
C CYS A 21 4.69 -61.57 -25.32
N TYR A 22 5.79 -61.62 -26.07
CA TYR A 22 6.10 -60.78 -27.24
C TYR A 22 6.37 -59.28 -26.97
N ALA A 23 7.42 -59.00 -26.28
CA ALA A 23 8.12 -57.72 -26.42
C ALA A 23 9.49 -57.99 -27.03
N ASP A 24 9.87 -57.25 -28.05
CA ASP A 24 11.21 -57.29 -28.63
C ASP A 24 12.23 -56.81 -27.59
N ASP A 25 13.42 -57.42 -27.51
CA ASP A 25 14.47 -57.05 -26.52
C ASP A 25 14.81 -55.54 -26.53
N SER A 26 14.62 -54.87 -27.67
CA SER A 26 14.81 -53.42 -27.83
C SER A 26 13.79 -52.61 -27.06
N ASP A 27 12.52 -53.00 -27.02
CA ASP A 27 11.43 -52.29 -26.33
C ASP A 27 11.54 -52.39 -24.80
N ILE A 28 12.01 -53.56 -24.33
CA ILE A 28 12.28 -53.77 -22.90
C ILE A 28 13.46 -52.92 -22.43
N GLN A 29 14.52 -52.82 -23.22
CA GLN A 29 15.68 -51.99 -22.90
C GLN A 29 15.32 -50.48 -22.93
N GLU A 30 14.49 -50.03 -23.84
CA GLU A 30 14.02 -48.64 -23.89
C GLU A 30 13.10 -48.29 -22.70
N ALA A 31 12.21 -49.20 -22.31
CA ALA A 31 11.35 -49.06 -21.13
C ALA A 31 12.18 -48.99 -19.83
N LEU A 32 13.20 -49.86 -19.69
CA LEU A 32 14.12 -49.84 -18.56
C LEU A 32 14.90 -48.49 -18.48
N ARG A 33 15.40 -48.00 -19.61
CA ARG A 33 16.10 -46.70 -19.66
C ARG A 33 15.20 -45.51 -19.29
N LYS A 34 13.93 -45.51 -19.74
CA LYS A 34 12.92 -44.52 -19.34
C LYS A 34 12.60 -44.58 -17.84
N MET A 35 12.50 -45.80 -17.30
CA MET A 35 12.28 -45.99 -15.86
C MET A 35 13.48 -45.51 -15.03
N GLN A 36 14.71 -45.85 -15.43
CA GLN A 36 15.93 -45.35 -14.76
C GLN A 36 16.00 -43.82 -14.77
N ALA A 37 15.79 -43.18 -15.92
CA ALA A 37 15.76 -41.72 -16.00
C ALA A 37 14.67 -41.04 -15.11
N ARG A 38 13.53 -41.74 -14.96
CA ARG A 38 12.44 -41.29 -14.10
C ARG A 38 12.76 -41.47 -12.61
N ILE A 39 13.45 -42.53 -12.25
CA ILE A 39 13.95 -42.76 -10.89
C ILE A 39 14.97 -41.67 -10.52
N GLU A 40 15.97 -41.41 -11.35
CA GLU A 40 16.97 -40.37 -11.12
C GLU A 40 16.31 -38.98 -10.98
N ALA A 41 15.31 -38.68 -11.82
CA ALA A 41 14.56 -37.39 -11.73
C ALA A 41 13.73 -37.30 -10.43
N LEU A 42 13.18 -38.41 -9.94
CA LEU A 42 12.45 -38.46 -8.68
C LEU A 42 13.38 -38.34 -7.47
N GLU A 43 14.52 -39.04 -7.50
CA GLU A 43 15.55 -38.95 -6.45
C GLU A 43 16.07 -37.50 -6.32
N LYS A 44 16.32 -36.82 -7.44
CA LYS A 44 16.72 -35.42 -7.44
C LYS A 44 15.64 -34.50 -6.83
N LYS A 45 14.36 -34.74 -7.15
CA LYS A 45 13.25 -33.99 -6.55
C LYS A 45 13.12 -34.24 -5.04
N VAL A 46 13.29 -35.49 -4.60
CA VAL A 46 13.25 -35.83 -3.17
C VAL A 46 14.38 -35.13 -2.43
N THR A 47 15.59 -35.12 -2.99
CA THR A 47 16.73 -34.43 -2.38
C THR A 47 16.45 -32.93 -2.27
N GLN A 48 15.93 -32.30 -3.31
CA GLN A 48 15.55 -30.87 -3.27
C GLN A 48 14.45 -30.56 -2.24
N GLN A 49 13.47 -31.46 -2.10
CA GLN A 49 12.41 -31.31 -1.10
C GLN A 49 12.96 -31.49 0.32
N ASP A 50 13.88 -32.43 0.53
CA ASP A 50 14.51 -32.59 1.84
C ASP A 50 15.37 -31.41 2.24
N GLU A 51 16.11 -30.80 1.32
CA GLU A 51 16.87 -29.57 1.55
C GLU A 51 15.91 -28.40 1.92
N TYR A 52 14.81 -28.24 1.19
CA TYR A 52 13.80 -27.23 1.48
C TYR A 52 13.16 -27.42 2.87
N ILE A 53 12.81 -28.68 3.23
CA ILE A 53 12.26 -28.99 4.55
C ILE A 53 13.27 -28.69 5.67
N VAL A 54 14.55 -28.98 5.47
CA VAL A 54 15.60 -28.66 6.44
C VAL A 54 15.71 -27.15 6.63
N LYS A 55 15.68 -26.39 5.53
CA LYS A 55 15.72 -24.93 5.59
C LYS A 55 14.49 -24.37 6.34
N GLN A 56 13.29 -24.80 6.00
CA GLN A 56 12.05 -24.38 6.69
C GLN A 56 12.06 -24.71 8.19
N ARG A 57 12.59 -25.88 8.57
CA ARG A 57 12.72 -26.23 9.99
C ARG A 57 13.70 -25.32 10.73
N ALA A 58 14.81 -24.97 10.09
CA ALA A 58 15.77 -24.03 10.68
C ALA A 58 15.18 -22.63 10.87
N GLU A 59 14.43 -22.13 9.88
CA GLU A 59 13.71 -20.85 9.95
C GLU A 59 12.64 -20.88 11.04
N SER A 60 11.82 -21.94 11.11
CA SER A 60 10.81 -22.12 12.16
C SER A 60 11.41 -22.17 13.56
N THR A 61 12.55 -22.85 13.73
CA THR A 61 13.27 -22.89 15.01
C THR A 61 13.80 -21.52 15.39
N SER A 62 14.31 -20.75 14.43
CA SER A 62 14.78 -19.38 14.65
C SER A 62 13.62 -18.45 15.07
N GLN A 63 12.47 -18.56 14.40
CA GLN A 63 11.28 -17.79 14.76
C GLN A 63 10.76 -18.15 16.15
N GLN A 64 10.74 -19.44 16.50
CA GLN A 64 10.33 -19.89 17.84
C GLN A 64 11.26 -19.36 18.93
N ALA A 65 12.57 -19.30 18.66
CA ALA A 65 13.53 -18.72 19.60
C ALA A 65 13.27 -17.21 19.83
N LYS A 66 12.94 -16.46 18.75
CA LYS A 66 12.57 -15.04 18.86
C LYS A 66 11.27 -14.85 19.64
N ILE A 67 10.26 -15.69 19.42
CA ILE A 67 9.00 -15.64 20.16
C ILE A 67 9.28 -15.83 21.67
N THR A 68 10.07 -16.84 22.04
CA THR A 68 10.42 -17.09 23.43
C THR A 68 11.21 -15.91 24.05
N GLU A 69 12.08 -15.27 23.26
CA GLU A 69 12.79 -14.07 23.69
C GLU A 69 11.83 -12.91 23.95
N TYR A 70 10.89 -12.65 23.03
CA TYR A 70 9.88 -11.59 23.19
C TYR A 70 8.94 -11.86 24.36
N GLU A 71 8.51 -13.11 24.57
CA GLU A 71 7.73 -13.49 25.77
C GLU A 71 8.50 -13.21 27.07
N SER A 72 9.81 -13.51 27.09
CA SER A 72 10.67 -13.18 28.23
C SER A 72 10.84 -11.67 28.43
N GLN A 73 10.92 -10.89 27.36
CA GLN A 73 11.00 -9.44 27.44
C GLN A 73 9.67 -8.85 27.91
N LEU A 74 8.55 -9.36 27.43
CA LEU A 74 7.20 -8.96 27.83
C LEU A 74 6.97 -9.22 29.31
N SER A 75 7.32 -10.40 29.81
CA SER A 75 7.18 -10.74 31.23
C SER A 75 8.04 -9.85 32.14
N LYS A 76 9.26 -9.51 31.70
CA LYS A 76 10.13 -8.55 32.41
C LYS A 76 9.56 -7.12 32.40
N PHE A 77 8.90 -6.75 31.30
CA PHE A 77 8.24 -5.44 31.17
C PHE A 77 7.02 -5.37 32.11
N GLU A 78 6.19 -6.42 32.12
CA GLU A 78 5.06 -6.55 33.05
C GLU A 78 5.50 -6.50 34.51
N GLU A 79 6.60 -7.17 34.83
CA GLU A 79 7.16 -7.13 36.21
C GLU A 79 7.69 -5.73 36.57
N LYS A 80 8.30 -5.03 35.60
CA LYS A 80 8.70 -3.62 35.79
C LYS A 80 7.51 -2.70 35.98
N LEU A 81 6.43 -2.87 35.21
CA LEU A 81 5.19 -2.10 35.36
C LEU A 81 4.56 -2.32 36.77
N LYS A 82 4.62 -3.54 37.33
CA LYS A 82 4.14 -3.85 38.67
C LYS A 82 5.02 -3.25 39.78
N ARG A 83 6.28 -2.89 39.46
CA ARG A 83 7.25 -2.35 40.45
C ARG A 83 7.38 -0.83 40.42
N VAL A 84 6.64 -0.12 39.55
CA VAL A 84 6.63 1.36 39.57
C VAL A 84 5.80 1.82 40.77
N PRO A 85 6.41 2.39 41.82
CA PRO A 85 5.68 2.93 42.95
C PRO A 85 5.04 4.25 42.55
N GLY A 86 3.75 4.34 42.58
CA GLY A 86 3.01 5.58 42.36
C GLY A 86 2.01 5.45 41.20
N GLU A 87 0.78 5.21 41.54
CA GLU A 87 -0.46 5.37 40.81
C GLU A 87 -0.50 4.87 39.32
N PRO A 88 -0.68 3.55 39.11
CA PRO A 88 -0.93 3.01 37.75
C PRO A 88 -2.13 3.66 37.09
N MET A 89 -3.05 4.24 37.84
CA MET A 89 -4.29 4.86 37.34
C MET A 89 -4.04 6.22 36.66
N GLN A 90 -3.07 7.01 37.07
CA GLN A 90 -2.73 8.29 36.43
C GLN A 90 -1.97 8.08 35.11
N LEU A 91 -1.20 7.03 34.96
CA LEU A 91 -0.51 6.69 33.70
C LEU A 91 -1.48 6.22 32.61
N MET A 92 -2.62 5.65 32.98
CA MET A 92 -3.65 5.16 32.04
C MET A 92 -4.69 6.22 31.68
N GLU A 93 -4.82 7.30 32.46
CA GLU A 93 -5.75 8.37 32.13
C GLU A 93 -5.33 9.07 30.82
N GLY A 94 -6.25 9.16 29.85
CA GLY A 94 -5.98 9.72 28.53
C GLY A 94 -5.11 8.82 27.62
N LEU A 95 -4.97 7.52 27.96
CA LEU A 95 -4.35 6.53 27.08
C LEU A 95 -5.44 5.87 26.23
N GLU A 96 -5.25 5.90 24.91
CA GLU A 96 -6.11 5.28 23.90
C GLU A 96 -5.32 4.18 23.18
N LEU A 97 -5.85 2.98 23.15
CA LEU A 97 -5.31 1.85 22.40
C LEU A 97 -6.28 1.54 21.25
N GLY A 98 -5.78 1.51 20.03
CA GLY A 98 -6.51 1.03 18.85
C GLY A 98 -5.82 -0.21 18.28
N VAL A 99 -6.61 -1.17 17.84
CA VAL A 99 -6.13 -2.34 17.10
C VAL A 99 -7.00 -2.50 15.86
N GLY A 100 -6.37 -2.56 14.69
CA GLY A 100 -7.02 -2.76 13.42
C GLY A 100 -6.39 -3.89 12.62
N GLY A 101 -7.08 -4.37 11.60
CA GLY A 101 -6.51 -5.31 10.65
C GLY A 101 -7.30 -5.34 9.36
N THR A 102 -6.58 -5.28 8.25
CA THR A 102 -7.11 -5.29 6.89
C THR A 102 -6.64 -6.56 6.18
N ILE A 103 -7.55 -7.24 5.51
CA ILE A 103 -7.23 -8.37 4.62
C ILE A 103 -7.81 -8.07 3.26
N ILE A 104 -6.99 -8.13 2.21
CA ILE A 104 -7.40 -7.86 0.84
C ILE A 104 -7.05 -9.07 -0.03
N VAL A 105 -8.01 -9.52 -0.83
CA VAL A 105 -7.79 -10.51 -1.89
C VAL A 105 -8.32 -9.94 -3.18
N GLN A 106 -7.47 -9.89 -4.21
CA GLN A 106 -7.81 -9.36 -5.52
C GLN A 106 -7.48 -10.37 -6.62
N GLY A 107 -8.24 -10.34 -7.70
CA GLY A 107 -8.03 -11.16 -8.88
C GLY A 107 -8.18 -10.36 -10.17
N THR A 108 -7.42 -10.77 -11.19
CA THR A 108 -7.46 -10.21 -12.56
C THR A 108 -7.28 -11.32 -13.58
N ASN A 109 -7.73 -11.10 -14.79
CA ASN A 109 -7.48 -11.97 -15.93
C ASN A 109 -6.42 -11.42 -16.90
N ASN A 110 -5.88 -10.26 -16.61
CA ASN A 110 -4.86 -9.59 -17.41
C ASN A 110 -3.76 -9.05 -16.51
N ILE A 111 -2.50 -9.21 -16.93
CA ILE A 111 -1.31 -8.67 -16.23
C ILE A 111 -0.42 -7.92 -17.22
N ASN A 112 0.46 -7.05 -16.73
CA ASN A 112 1.41 -6.28 -17.56
C ASN A 112 2.73 -5.97 -16.81
N TYR A 113 3.20 -6.88 -15.99
CA TYR A 113 4.35 -6.66 -15.07
C TYR A 113 5.71 -6.41 -15.76
N ASN A 114 5.82 -6.54 -17.07
CA ASN A 114 7.09 -6.37 -17.80
C ASN A 114 7.54 -4.92 -17.98
N GLY A 115 6.77 -3.95 -17.48
CA GLY A 115 7.09 -2.52 -17.63
C GLY A 115 7.00 -1.97 -19.05
N ASP A 116 6.57 -2.77 -20.04
CA ASP A 116 6.42 -2.37 -21.45
C ASP A 116 5.00 -1.90 -21.81
N GLY A 117 4.06 -2.03 -20.87
CA GLY A 117 2.66 -1.69 -21.05
C GLY A 117 1.84 -2.73 -21.84
N GLN A 118 2.47 -3.84 -22.28
CA GLN A 118 1.73 -4.89 -22.98
C GLN A 118 0.91 -5.71 -21.99
N THR A 119 -0.37 -5.88 -22.29
CA THR A 119 -1.28 -6.70 -21.50
C THR A 119 -1.20 -8.15 -21.94
N GLN A 120 -1.07 -9.05 -21.00
CA GLN A 120 -1.08 -10.49 -21.19
C GLN A 120 -2.32 -11.09 -20.53
N LYS A 121 -3.02 -11.97 -21.28
CA LYS A 121 -4.13 -12.75 -20.71
C LYS A 121 -3.57 -13.81 -19.79
N LYS A 122 -3.68 -13.58 -18.48
CA LYS A 122 -3.24 -14.49 -17.45
C LYS A 122 -4.07 -14.26 -16.21
N ASP A 123 -4.73 -15.31 -15.76
CA ASP A 123 -5.46 -15.30 -14.50
C ASP A 123 -4.46 -15.20 -13.35
N ARG A 124 -4.74 -14.27 -12.43
CA ARG A 124 -3.97 -14.06 -11.22
C ARG A 124 -4.91 -13.75 -10.07
N ALA A 125 -4.61 -14.29 -8.91
CA ALA A 125 -5.27 -13.93 -7.65
C ALA A 125 -4.22 -13.92 -6.55
N ASP A 126 -4.07 -12.79 -5.90
CA ASP A 126 -3.11 -12.59 -4.83
C ASP A 126 -3.76 -11.78 -3.70
N GLY A 127 -3.15 -11.79 -2.52
CA GLY A 127 -3.66 -11.11 -1.36
C GLY A 127 -2.58 -10.40 -0.56
N SER A 128 -3.03 -9.48 0.29
CA SER A 128 -2.23 -8.79 1.30
C SER A 128 -2.98 -8.72 2.61
N TYR A 129 -2.26 -8.50 3.68
CA TYR A 129 -2.85 -8.11 4.95
C TYR A 129 -1.98 -7.07 5.65
N SER A 130 -2.63 -6.19 6.40
CA SER A 130 -2.02 -5.28 7.37
C SER A 130 -2.69 -5.45 8.72
N ALA A 131 -1.97 -5.19 9.78
CA ALA A 131 -2.49 -5.16 11.15
C ALA A 131 -1.83 -4.01 11.90
N ASP A 132 -2.64 -3.18 12.52
CA ASP A 132 -2.26 -1.93 13.13
C ASP A 132 -2.46 -1.97 14.63
N VAL A 133 -1.48 -1.46 15.36
CA VAL A 133 -1.59 -1.16 16.78
C VAL A 133 -1.23 0.29 17.00
N THR A 134 -2.20 1.07 17.43
CA THR A 134 -2.00 2.49 17.74
C THR A 134 -2.08 2.74 19.24
N LEU A 135 -1.24 3.63 19.73
CA LEU A 135 -1.24 4.09 21.09
C LEU A 135 -1.20 5.62 21.10
N ALA A 136 -2.22 6.25 21.64
CA ALA A 136 -2.25 7.69 21.84
C ALA A 136 -2.30 8.03 23.32
N LYS A 137 -1.57 9.07 23.72
CA LYS A 137 -1.58 9.58 25.09
C LYS A 137 -1.80 11.09 25.08
N GLU A 138 -2.86 11.52 25.72
CA GLU A 138 -3.11 12.93 25.98
C GLU A 138 -2.45 13.38 27.28
N PHE A 139 -1.81 14.54 27.26
CA PHE A 139 -1.21 15.24 28.38
C PHE A 139 -1.99 16.53 28.64
N LYS A 140 -3.08 16.44 29.37
CA LYS A 140 -4.03 17.55 29.60
C LYS A 140 -3.37 18.77 30.26
N GLU A 141 -2.40 18.53 31.14
CA GLU A 141 -1.71 19.59 31.90
C GLU A 141 -0.90 20.54 30.99
N VAL A 142 -0.41 20.00 29.88
CA VAL A 142 0.41 20.76 28.91
C VAL A 142 -0.28 20.93 27.57
N ASN A 143 -1.51 20.43 27.42
CA ASN A 143 -2.27 20.44 26.16
C ASN A 143 -1.48 19.79 25.02
N GLY A 144 -0.87 18.64 25.28
CA GLY A 144 -0.04 17.88 24.35
C GLY A 144 -0.58 16.49 24.11
N ARG A 145 -0.16 15.86 23.00
CA ARG A 145 -0.50 14.47 22.63
C ARG A 145 0.74 13.76 22.08
N ALA A 146 0.97 12.54 22.55
CA ALA A 146 1.93 11.61 21.93
C ALA A 146 1.19 10.50 21.20
N PHE A 147 1.77 10.01 20.14
CA PHE A 147 1.20 8.93 19.32
C PHE A 147 2.28 7.96 18.87
N LEU A 148 1.92 6.70 18.85
CA LEU A 148 2.75 5.61 18.34
C LEU A 148 1.87 4.71 17.47
N HIS A 149 2.38 4.32 16.31
CA HIS A 149 1.74 3.39 15.39
C HIS A 149 2.72 2.29 14.99
N LEU A 150 2.36 1.05 15.28
CA LEU A 150 3.03 -0.15 14.81
C LEU A 150 2.14 -0.80 13.76
N GLU A 151 2.74 -1.12 12.64
CA GLU A 151 2.08 -1.84 11.54
C GLU A 151 2.81 -3.16 11.28
N ALA A 152 2.04 -4.22 11.11
CA ALA A 152 2.53 -5.53 10.69
C ALA A 152 1.81 -5.94 9.43
N GLY A 153 2.52 -6.30 8.37
CA GLY A 153 1.88 -6.66 7.11
C GLY A 153 2.71 -7.62 6.28
N GLN A 154 2.06 -8.19 5.27
CA GLN A 154 2.69 -9.02 4.25
C GLN A 154 1.83 -9.09 3.00
N GLY A 155 2.50 -9.19 1.87
CA GLY A 155 1.93 -9.45 0.55
C GLY A 155 1.79 -8.18 -0.28
N ALA A 156 2.41 -8.19 -1.46
CA ALA A 156 2.27 -7.13 -2.45
C ALA A 156 0.93 -7.21 -3.21
N GLY A 157 0.16 -8.28 -3.01
CA GLY A 157 -1.08 -8.49 -3.76
C GLY A 157 -0.84 -8.53 -5.27
N LEU A 158 -1.71 -7.89 -6.04
CA LEU A 158 -1.55 -7.79 -7.49
C LEU A 158 -0.48 -6.75 -7.92
N GLU A 159 0.04 -5.91 -7.03
CA GLU A 159 1.05 -4.89 -7.38
C GLU A 159 2.31 -5.53 -8.01
N ASP A 160 2.72 -6.73 -7.59
CA ASP A 160 3.84 -7.47 -8.19
C ASP A 160 3.55 -7.99 -9.61
N ASN A 161 2.31 -7.96 -10.05
CA ASN A 161 1.87 -8.47 -11.35
C ASN A 161 1.38 -7.39 -12.30
N LEU A 162 1.33 -6.15 -11.81
CA LEU A 162 0.79 -5.01 -12.54
C LEU A 162 1.78 -3.84 -12.50
N THR A 163 2.14 -3.33 -13.67
CA THR A 163 2.92 -2.11 -13.83
C THR A 163 1.96 -0.97 -14.16
N LEU A 164 1.64 -0.15 -13.17
CA LEU A 164 0.64 0.92 -13.25
C LEU A 164 1.15 2.21 -12.60
N TYR A 165 0.68 3.36 -13.09
CA TYR A 165 0.90 4.63 -12.41
C TYR A 165 -0.05 4.85 -11.23
N SER A 166 -1.25 4.24 -11.28
CA SER A 166 -2.34 4.49 -10.34
C SER A 166 -2.40 3.52 -9.15
N ASN A 167 -1.73 2.35 -9.25
CA ASN A 167 -1.83 1.21 -8.33
C ASN A 167 -3.28 0.72 -8.11
N VAL A 168 -3.47 -0.51 -7.68
CA VAL A 168 -4.79 -1.13 -7.43
C VAL A 168 -5.02 -1.47 -5.95
N ASN A 169 -3.94 -1.45 -5.14
CA ASN A 169 -4.01 -1.73 -3.72
C ASN A 169 -2.97 -0.90 -2.95
N ARG A 170 -3.38 0.20 -2.34
CA ARG A 170 -2.48 1.07 -1.56
C ARG A 170 -2.13 0.49 -0.19
N ASP A 171 -2.92 -0.47 0.32
CA ASP A 171 -2.65 -1.23 1.55
C ASP A 171 -1.67 -2.41 1.33
N ALA A 172 -1.24 -2.66 0.09
CA ALA A 172 -0.28 -3.72 -0.21
C ALA A 172 1.10 -3.39 0.39
N GLY A 173 1.65 -4.40 1.07
CA GLY A 173 2.96 -4.31 1.70
C GLY A 173 4.06 -5.03 0.90
N ASP A 174 5.15 -5.32 1.57
CA ASP A 174 6.24 -6.13 1.01
C ASP A 174 5.85 -7.61 0.92
N SER A 175 6.51 -8.36 0.04
CA SER A 175 6.31 -9.82 -0.08
C SER A 175 6.68 -10.58 1.20
N ASP A 176 7.62 -10.05 1.97
CA ASP A 176 8.07 -10.61 3.25
C ASP A 176 7.30 -9.97 4.42
N ALA A 177 6.95 -10.80 5.42
CA ALA A 177 6.28 -10.30 6.63
C ALA A 177 7.19 -9.32 7.38
N LYS A 178 6.64 -8.16 7.71
CA LYS A 178 7.36 -7.05 8.32
C LYS A 178 6.58 -6.46 9.48
N VAL A 179 7.27 -6.03 10.51
CA VAL A 179 6.70 -5.21 11.58
C VAL A 179 7.50 -3.91 11.65
N GLU A 180 6.81 -2.80 11.50
CA GLU A 180 7.42 -1.48 11.47
C GLU A 180 6.79 -0.53 12.48
N LEU A 181 7.62 0.35 13.04
CA LEU A 181 7.15 1.55 13.71
C LEU A 181 6.88 2.59 12.62
N THR A 182 5.63 2.73 12.19
CA THR A 182 5.23 3.61 11.09
C THR A 182 5.15 5.06 11.51
N GLU A 183 4.64 5.34 12.73
CA GLU A 183 4.62 6.69 13.28
C GLU A 183 5.05 6.71 14.75
N PHE A 184 5.75 7.77 15.13
CA PHE A 184 6.07 8.11 16.51
C PHE A 184 6.28 9.61 16.65
N TRP A 185 5.32 10.30 17.22
CA TRP A 185 5.35 11.75 17.27
C TRP A 185 4.73 12.34 18.55
N TYR A 186 5.08 13.60 18.78
CA TYR A 186 4.46 14.44 19.79
C TYR A 186 3.87 15.69 19.14
N GLU A 187 2.68 16.07 19.57
CA GLU A 187 1.99 17.29 19.17
C GLU A 187 1.75 18.19 20.38
N GLN A 188 2.07 19.46 20.24
CA GLN A 188 1.81 20.52 21.20
C GLN A 188 0.77 21.47 20.67
N ASN A 189 -0.37 21.57 21.34
CA ASN A 189 -1.37 22.59 21.05
C ASN A 189 -1.04 23.89 21.77
N LEU A 190 -1.20 25.01 21.07
CA LEU A 190 -0.83 26.35 21.49
C LEU A 190 -1.99 27.33 21.29
N PHE A 191 -1.99 28.44 22.02
CA PHE A 191 -2.93 29.55 21.86
C PHE A 191 -4.40 29.11 21.93
N LYS A 192 -4.76 28.24 22.88
CA LYS A 192 -6.11 27.66 23.01
C LYS A 192 -6.55 26.93 21.73
N ASP A 193 -5.73 26.01 21.28
CA ASP A 193 -5.90 25.14 20.12
C ASP A 193 -5.95 25.87 18.76
N LYS A 194 -5.54 27.14 18.72
CA LYS A 194 -5.42 27.88 17.45
C LYS A 194 -4.17 27.52 16.67
N ALA A 195 -3.16 26.94 17.29
CA ALA A 195 -1.98 26.44 16.60
C ALA A 195 -1.58 25.09 17.18
N ALA A 196 -1.02 24.25 16.34
CA ALA A 196 -0.41 22.96 16.72
C ALA A 196 0.96 22.83 16.09
N VAL A 197 1.90 22.27 16.84
CA VAL A 197 3.23 21.88 16.36
C VAL A 197 3.40 20.41 16.62
N THR A 198 3.57 19.63 15.53
CA THR A 198 3.77 18.18 15.59
C THR A 198 5.17 17.84 15.10
N PHE A 199 5.91 16.97 15.79
CA PHE A 199 7.25 16.56 15.38
C PHE A 199 7.53 15.11 15.76
N GLY A 200 8.36 14.45 14.95
CA GLY A 200 8.71 13.05 15.15
C GLY A 200 8.80 12.28 13.82
N LYS A 201 8.47 11.00 13.86
CA LYS A 201 8.20 10.19 12.67
C LYS A 201 6.74 10.36 12.28
N LEU A 202 6.49 11.04 11.17
CA LEU A 202 5.16 11.48 10.75
C LEU A 202 4.80 10.87 9.39
N ASP A 203 3.51 10.56 9.19
CA ASP A 203 2.93 10.37 7.87
C ASP A 203 2.51 11.74 7.29
N PRO A 204 3.17 12.27 6.27
CA PRO A 204 2.79 13.56 5.69
C PRO A 204 1.39 13.52 5.05
N THR A 205 0.93 12.36 4.58
CA THR A 205 -0.39 12.18 3.94
C THR A 205 -1.55 12.24 4.94
N ALA A 206 -1.27 12.03 6.23
CA ALA A 206 -2.25 12.22 7.29
C ALA A 206 -2.63 13.70 7.51
N TYR A 207 -1.82 14.63 7.03
CA TYR A 207 -2.00 16.08 7.25
C TYR A 207 -2.25 16.88 5.97
N PHE A 208 -1.75 16.42 4.82
CA PHE A 208 -1.79 17.13 3.56
C PHE A 208 -2.48 16.31 2.47
N ASP A 209 -3.12 16.97 1.52
CA ASP A 209 -3.92 16.35 0.45
C ASP A 209 -5.06 15.45 0.98
N GLN A 210 -5.54 15.73 2.17
CA GLN A 210 -6.62 14.98 2.80
C GLN A 210 -7.94 15.11 2.02
N ASN A 211 -8.83 14.12 2.24
CA ASN A 211 -10.18 14.12 1.70
C ASN A 211 -11.11 13.31 2.62
N GLU A 212 -12.34 13.76 2.80
CA GLU A 212 -13.31 13.11 3.69
C GLU A 212 -13.72 11.71 3.24
N VAL A 213 -13.76 11.44 1.94
CA VAL A 213 -14.31 10.20 1.38
C VAL A 213 -13.35 9.45 0.46
N ALA A 214 -12.12 9.92 0.34
CA ALA A 214 -11.11 9.35 -0.53
C ALA A 214 -9.70 9.59 0.05
N ASN A 215 -9.37 8.98 1.19
CA ASN A 215 -8.09 9.14 1.88
C ASN A 215 -7.66 7.94 2.74
N ASP A 216 -8.44 6.87 2.75
CA ASP A 216 -8.24 5.73 3.66
C ASP A 216 -8.43 4.43 2.87
N GLU A 217 -7.35 3.75 2.58
CA GLU A 217 -7.31 2.48 1.84
C GLU A 217 -7.89 1.30 2.62
N THR A 218 -8.01 1.41 3.93
CA THR A 218 -8.60 0.36 4.76
C THR A 218 -10.13 0.36 4.73
N ALA A 219 -10.74 1.52 4.48
CA ALA A 219 -12.19 1.72 4.56
C ALA A 219 -12.82 2.38 3.31
N GLN A 220 -12.01 3.02 2.44
CA GLN A 220 -12.46 3.74 1.26
C GLN A 220 -11.87 3.12 -0.02
N PHE A 221 -11.40 3.91 -0.99
CA PHE A 221 -10.81 3.42 -2.23
C PHE A 221 -9.45 2.77 -2.01
N LEU A 222 -9.17 1.66 -2.70
CA LEU A 222 -7.88 0.95 -2.67
C LEU A 222 -6.83 1.59 -3.59
N GLY A 223 -7.26 2.10 -4.75
CA GLY A 223 -6.36 2.69 -5.73
C GLY A 223 -5.68 3.96 -5.23
N ARG A 224 -4.35 4.02 -5.34
CA ARG A 224 -3.53 5.16 -4.90
C ARG A 224 -4.02 6.50 -5.45
N ILE A 225 -4.45 6.54 -6.72
CA ILE A 225 -4.94 7.75 -7.39
C ILE A 225 -6.13 8.40 -6.66
N PHE A 226 -6.89 7.61 -5.90
CA PHE A 226 -8.04 8.12 -5.12
C PHE A 226 -7.66 8.45 -3.69
N ARG A 227 -6.61 7.82 -3.13
CA ARG A 227 -6.17 8.10 -1.76
C ARG A 227 -5.42 9.43 -1.65
N ASN A 228 -4.44 9.65 -2.54
CA ASN A 228 -3.69 10.91 -2.63
C ASN A 228 -3.37 11.21 -4.10
N SER A 229 -2.98 12.47 -4.37
CA SER A 229 -2.52 12.84 -5.70
C SER A 229 -1.19 12.17 -6.06
N PRO A 230 -1.12 11.37 -7.14
CA PRO A 230 0.12 10.74 -7.59
C PRO A 230 1.21 11.72 -8.05
N THR A 231 0.87 13.00 -8.22
CA THR A 231 1.83 14.06 -8.58
C THR A 231 2.44 14.76 -7.37
N VAL A 232 2.25 14.24 -6.17
CA VAL A 232 2.97 14.69 -4.96
C VAL A 232 3.97 13.62 -4.59
N GLU A 233 5.24 13.98 -4.50
CA GLU A 233 6.31 13.09 -4.08
C GLU A 233 6.35 13.01 -2.54
N PHE A 234 5.27 12.59 -1.91
CA PHE A 234 5.27 12.37 -0.47
C PHE A 234 6.39 11.39 -0.09
N PRO A 235 7.29 11.76 0.83
CA PRO A 235 8.21 10.78 1.40
C PRO A 235 7.45 9.75 2.21
N ASP A 236 8.07 8.59 2.41
CA ASP A 236 7.62 7.63 3.42
C ASP A 236 7.56 8.28 4.80
N ASN A 237 6.85 7.65 5.74
CA ASN A 237 6.75 8.12 7.11
C ASN A 237 8.14 8.34 7.70
N ASN A 238 8.48 9.58 8.01
CA ASN A 238 9.85 9.96 8.32
C ASN A 238 9.96 11.09 9.33
N ALA A 239 11.21 11.44 9.69
CA ALA A 239 11.50 12.58 10.51
C ALA A 239 10.93 13.85 9.90
N GLY A 240 10.10 14.56 10.66
CA GLY A 240 9.45 15.78 10.18
C GLY A 240 8.94 16.67 11.30
N ILE A 241 8.55 17.85 10.89
CA ILE A 241 7.83 18.84 11.70
C ILE A 241 6.66 19.38 10.90
N ARG A 242 5.52 19.50 11.55
CA ARG A 242 4.32 20.17 11.02
C ARG A 242 3.92 21.30 11.93
N VAL A 243 3.45 22.39 11.33
CA VAL A 243 2.79 23.50 12.03
C VAL A 243 1.43 23.71 11.39
N ALA A 244 0.39 23.76 12.20
CA ALA A 244 -0.95 24.15 11.79
C ALA A 244 -1.37 25.41 12.53
N TYR A 245 -2.10 26.30 11.84
CA TYR A 245 -2.65 27.52 12.43
C TYR A 245 -4.08 27.76 11.95
N LEU A 246 -5.00 27.94 12.88
CA LEU A 246 -6.41 28.21 12.67
C LEU A 246 -6.71 29.69 13.08
N PRO A 247 -6.46 30.67 12.22
CA PRO A 247 -6.76 32.04 12.54
C PRO A 247 -8.25 32.28 12.82
N VAL A 248 -9.11 31.57 12.10
CA VAL A 248 -10.56 31.51 12.26
C VAL A 248 -11.06 30.09 12.00
N GLU A 249 -12.24 29.71 12.46
CA GLU A 249 -12.78 28.35 12.41
C GLU A 249 -12.89 27.75 10.99
N TRP A 250 -13.09 28.61 10.00
CA TRP A 250 -13.25 28.20 8.60
C TRP A 250 -11.95 28.18 7.78
N LEU A 251 -10.81 28.60 8.38
CA LEU A 251 -9.51 28.69 7.69
C LEU A 251 -8.41 28.00 8.51
N GLU A 252 -7.73 27.04 7.88
CA GLU A 252 -6.54 26.41 8.42
C GLU A 252 -5.36 26.62 7.47
N LEU A 253 -4.23 27.02 8.02
CA LEU A 253 -2.94 27.13 7.35
C LEU A 253 -2.04 26.04 7.89
N GLY A 254 -1.56 25.15 7.03
CA GLY A 254 -0.65 24.07 7.35
C GLY A 254 0.70 24.24 6.66
N TYR A 255 1.78 23.94 7.36
CA TYR A 255 3.10 23.82 6.77
C TYR A 255 3.79 22.57 7.35
N GLY A 256 4.42 21.77 6.48
CA GLY A 256 5.20 20.59 6.86
C GLY A 256 6.57 20.60 6.20
N MET A 257 7.56 20.13 6.94
CA MET A 257 8.91 19.89 6.48
C MET A 257 9.33 18.51 6.94
N PHE A 258 9.70 17.66 6.00
CA PHE A 258 10.02 16.25 6.24
C PHE A 258 11.36 15.89 5.59
N ASN A 259 12.06 14.91 6.14
CA ASN A 259 13.18 14.31 5.45
C ASN A 259 12.67 13.61 4.17
N ALA A 260 13.21 13.98 3.01
CA ALA A 260 12.76 13.45 1.72
C ALA A 260 13.32 12.07 1.37
N LYS A 261 14.31 11.60 2.12
CA LYS A 261 14.95 10.29 1.94
C LYS A 261 14.65 9.39 3.13
N SER A 262 14.51 8.09 2.88
CA SER A 262 14.35 7.10 3.95
C SER A 262 15.51 7.12 4.93
N GLY A 263 15.23 6.93 6.20
CA GLY A 263 16.22 6.86 7.28
C GLY A 263 16.31 8.13 8.13
N TRP A 264 16.99 7.98 9.28
CA TRP A 264 17.15 9.02 10.31
C TRP A 264 18.55 9.63 10.32
N GLU A 265 19.41 9.25 9.37
CA GLU A 265 20.74 9.85 9.20
C GLU A 265 20.64 11.05 8.27
N LYS A 266 21.48 12.08 8.55
CA LYS A 266 21.54 13.30 7.74
C LYS A 266 20.18 14.00 7.55
N ILE A 267 19.40 14.04 8.61
CA ILE A 267 18.14 14.79 8.65
C ILE A 267 18.43 16.25 8.29
N GLY A 268 17.75 16.76 7.27
CA GLY A 268 17.91 18.14 6.78
C GLY A 268 18.75 18.29 5.51
N ASP A 269 19.47 17.26 5.06
CA ASP A 269 20.23 17.33 3.79
C ASP A 269 19.28 17.29 2.57
N ASN A 270 18.16 16.58 2.70
CA ASN A 270 17.14 16.47 1.67
C ASN A 270 15.76 16.70 2.32
N LEU A 271 15.09 17.76 1.89
CA LEU A 271 13.83 18.19 2.50
C LEU A 271 12.69 18.17 1.49
N PHE A 272 11.61 17.56 1.91
CA PHE A 272 10.29 17.74 1.33
C PHE A 272 9.54 18.79 2.14
N ASN A 273 9.09 19.85 1.47
CA ASN A 273 8.32 20.92 2.07
C ASN A 273 6.94 20.99 1.43
N ILE A 274 5.91 21.19 2.24
CA ILE A 274 4.54 21.35 1.76
C ILE A 274 3.82 22.40 2.58
N GLY A 275 3.13 23.31 1.88
CA GLY A 275 2.24 24.29 2.49
C GLY A 275 0.81 24.10 1.99
N GLN A 276 -0.17 24.16 2.87
CA GLN A 276 -1.59 23.97 2.54
C GLN A 276 -2.45 25.05 3.16
N VAL A 277 -3.42 25.52 2.39
CA VAL A 277 -4.52 26.39 2.85
C VAL A 277 -5.81 25.60 2.71
N SER A 278 -6.52 25.42 3.82
CA SER A 278 -7.77 24.66 3.88
C SER A 278 -8.93 25.55 4.28
N PHE A 279 -9.96 25.58 3.46
CA PHE A 279 -11.22 26.28 3.72
C PHE A 279 -12.30 25.28 4.12
N LYS A 280 -12.83 25.42 5.33
CA LYS A 280 -14.01 24.67 5.82
C LYS A 280 -15.24 25.53 5.55
N THR A 281 -16.11 25.06 4.68
CA THR A 281 -17.27 25.84 4.20
C THR A 281 -18.58 25.18 4.58
N ASN A 282 -19.65 25.98 4.59
CA ASN A 282 -21.03 25.51 4.73
C ASN A 282 -21.84 25.99 3.51
N PHE A 283 -21.53 25.45 2.35
CA PHE A 283 -22.27 25.80 1.14
C PHE A 283 -23.67 25.20 1.19
N LEU A 284 -24.70 26.05 1.05
CA LEU A 284 -26.11 25.68 1.21
C LEU A 284 -26.43 24.96 2.55
N ASN A 285 -25.75 25.32 3.63
CA ASN A 285 -25.80 24.68 4.95
C ASN A 285 -25.28 23.22 4.95
N LEU A 286 -24.49 22.83 3.96
CA LEU A 286 -23.84 21.52 3.87
C LEU A 286 -22.32 21.70 3.96
N PRO A 287 -21.65 20.93 4.84
CA PRO A 287 -20.21 21.08 5.04
C PRO A 287 -19.41 20.65 3.82
N GLY A 288 -18.31 21.34 3.57
CA GLY A 288 -17.33 21.02 2.55
C GLY A 288 -15.95 21.53 2.92
N ASN A 289 -14.92 20.87 2.42
CA ASN A 289 -13.53 21.24 2.62
C ASN A 289 -12.86 21.46 1.27
N TYR A 290 -12.14 22.57 1.14
CA TYR A 290 -11.45 22.99 -0.07
C TYR A 290 -10.00 23.27 0.28
N ARG A 291 -9.08 22.41 -0.18
CA ARG A 291 -7.65 22.43 0.16
C ARG A 291 -6.85 22.77 -1.07
N PHE A 292 -5.91 23.70 -0.92
CA PHE A 292 -4.95 24.13 -1.94
C PHE A 292 -3.56 23.96 -1.34
N TYR A 293 -2.68 23.26 -2.00
CA TYR A 293 -1.34 23.02 -1.51
C TYR A 293 -0.28 23.22 -2.59
N GLY A 294 0.92 23.57 -2.13
CA GLY A 294 2.13 23.62 -2.94
C GLY A 294 3.25 22.89 -2.22
N TRP A 295 4.11 22.19 -2.95
CA TRP A 295 5.18 21.42 -2.39
C TRP A 295 6.49 21.56 -3.17
N SER A 296 7.61 21.24 -2.52
CA SER A 296 8.94 21.11 -3.14
C SER A 296 9.73 19.98 -2.49
N ASN A 297 10.54 19.30 -3.28
CA ASN A 297 11.46 18.26 -2.86
C ASN A 297 12.85 18.56 -3.40
N ASN A 298 13.81 18.80 -2.50
CA ASN A 298 15.20 19.11 -2.87
C ASN A 298 16.14 17.88 -2.87
N ALA A 299 15.59 16.66 -2.76
CA ALA A 299 16.35 15.47 -3.11
C ALA A 299 16.88 15.57 -4.55
N ASN A 300 18.00 14.93 -4.83
CA ASN A 300 18.66 15.07 -6.13
C ASN A 300 17.80 14.48 -7.26
N HIS A 301 17.15 15.33 -8.02
CA HIS A 301 16.40 14.98 -9.23
C HIS A 301 17.25 15.14 -10.46
N THR A 302 16.99 14.29 -11.46
CA THR A 302 17.67 14.34 -12.76
C THR A 302 16.74 14.94 -13.81
N LYS A 303 17.27 15.79 -14.69
CA LYS A 303 16.51 16.28 -15.85
C LYS A 303 16.38 15.21 -16.92
N TRP A 304 15.19 15.08 -17.50
CA TRP A 304 14.91 14.16 -18.61
C TRP A 304 15.75 14.46 -19.85
N LEU A 305 15.82 15.71 -20.28
CA LEU A 305 16.48 16.13 -21.51
C LEU A 305 17.93 16.63 -21.32
N ASP A 306 18.46 16.50 -20.12
CA ASP A 306 19.84 16.90 -19.79
C ASP A 306 20.28 16.11 -18.53
N THR A 307 20.59 14.83 -18.73
CA THR A 307 20.86 13.86 -17.65
C THR A 307 22.16 14.15 -16.87
N GLU A 308 22.98 15.09 -17.33
CA GLU A 308 24.12 15.59 -16.55
C GLU A 308 23.68 16.48 -15.36
N LYS A 309 22.48 17.04 -15.44
CA LYS A 309 21.88 17.82 -14.35
C LYS A 309 21.13 16.92 -13.39
N THR A 310 21.82 16.53 -12.33
CA THR A 310 21.37 15.54 -11.32
C THR A 310 21.05 16.15 -9.96
N LYS A 311 21.02 17.48 -9.81
CA LYS A 311 20.75 18.20 -8.56
C LYS A 311 19.62 19.20 -8.72
N GLU A 312 18.62 18.81 -9.46
CA GLU A 312 17.43 19.64 -9.67
C GLU A 312 16.43 19.45 -8.52
N ILE A 313 15.51 20.39 -8.40
CA ILE A 313 14.45 20.39 -7.40
C ILE A 313 13.13 20.04 -8.09
N ALA A 314 12.40 19.08 -7.53
CA ALA A 314 11.01 18.86 -7.91
C ALA A 314 10.10 19.81 -7.12
N TYR A 315 9.00 20.19 -7.74
CA TYR A 315 7.96 21.00 -7.10
C TYR A 315 6.63 20.83 -7.82
N GLY A 316 5.57 21.11 -7.13
CA GLY A 316 4.23 21.01 -7.67
C GLY A 316 3.19 21.70 -6.81
N PHE A 317 1.95 21.59 -7.24
CA PHE A 317 0.79 22.05 -6.48
C PHE A 317 -0.39 21.11 -6.71
N GLY A 318 -1.38 21.20 -5.83
CA GLY A 318 -2.60 20.45 -6.00
C GLY A 318 -3.78 21.03 -5.24
N LEU A 319 -4.92 20.39 -5.50
CA LEU A 319 -6.23 20.74 -4.99
C LEU A 319 -6.90 19.46 -4.49
N SER A 320 -7.53 19.50 -3.34
CA SER A 320 -8.36 18.40 -2.81
C SER A 320 -9.66 18.98 -2.25
N PHE A 321 -10.77 18.55 -2.80
CA PHE A 321 -12.10 19.04 -2.46
C PHE A 321 -12.99 17.90 -2.03
N ASP A 322 -13.76 18.10 -0.98
CA ASP A 322 -14.90 17.28 -0.61
C ASP A 322 -16.08 18.16 -0.24
N GLN A 323 -17.28 17.80 -0.66
CA GLN A 323 -18.50 18.56 -0.45
C GLN A 323 -19.68 17.63 -0.25
N LYS A 324 -20.39 17.75 0.87
CA LYS A 324 -21.70 17.10 1.00
C LYS A 324 -22.70 17.77 0.05
N ALA A 325 -23.30 16.97 -0.81
CA ALA A 325 -24.39 17.38 -1.68
C ALA A 325 -25.74 17.27 -0.97
N ASN A 326 -25.86 16.36 -0.01
CA ASN A 326 -26.96 16.18 0.94
C ASN A 326 -26.49 15.27 2.09
N ASP A 327 -27.39 14.83 2.98
CA ASP A 327 -27.06 13.96 4.12
C ASP A 327 -26.57 12.56 3.72
N ILE A 328 -26.79 12.16 2.46
CA ILE A 328 -26.49 10.81 1.95
C ILE A 328 -25.29 10.81 1.02
N VAL A 329 -25.15 11.85 0.19
CA VAL A 329 -24.16 11.94 -0.88
C VAL A 329 -23.08 12.94 -0.55
N THR A 330 -21.83 12.51 -0.59
CA THR A 330 -20.63 13.38 -0.55
C THR A 330 -19.86 13.22 -1.86
N LEU A 331 -19.49 14.33 -2.46
CA LEU A 331 -18.68 14.41 -3.67
C LEU A 331 -17.24 14.72 -3.32
N PHE A 332 -16.31 14.26 -4.14
CA PHE A 332 -14.91 14.67 -4.05
C PHE A 332 -14.30 14.93 -5.42
N ALA A 333 -13.24 15.73 -5.43
CA ALA A 333 -12.37 15.93 -6.59
C ALA A 333 -10.94 16.26 -6.13
N ARG A 334 -9.95 15.78 -6.88
CA ARG A 334 -8.53 16.13 -6.74
C ARG A 334 -7.95 16.52 -8.08
N TYR A 335 -6.98 17.41 -8.05
CA TYR A 335 -6.10 17.72 -9.16
C TYR A 335 -4.69 17.96 -8.64
N GLY A 336 -3.70 17.49 -9.35
CA GLY A 336 -2.31 17.76 -9.05
C GLY A 336 -1.49 17.97 -10.32
N TRP A 337 -0.48 18.84 -10.17
CA TRP A 337 0.53 19.13 -11.18
C TRP A 337 1.91 19.14 -10.54
N GLN A 338 2.90 18.60 -11.26
CA GLN A 338 4.30 18.70 -10.86
C GLN A 338 5.19 19.08 -12.04
N ASN A 339 6.40 19.56 -11.73
CA ASN A 339 7.40 19.92 -12.72
C ASN A 339 7.72 18.72 -13.63
N PRO A 340 7.33 18.74 -14.92
CA PRO A 340 7.49 17.59 -15.80
C PRO A 340 8.93 17.35 -16.28
N LYS A 341 9.86 18.26 -15.96
CA LYS A 341 11.22 18.26 -16.53
C LYS A 341 12.18 17.35 -15.79
N VAL A 342 11.81 16.88 -14.60
CA VAL A 342 12.68 16.13 -13.71
C VAL A 342 12.03 14.82 -13.27
N TYR A 343 12.87 13.89 -12.84
CA TYR A 343 12.44 12.68 -12.16
C TYR A 343 13.37 12.41 -10.97
N ASN A 344 12.82 11.74 -9.96
CA ASN A 344 13.58 11.25 -8.83
C ASN A 344 14.11 9.85 -9.14
N PRO A 345 15.44 9.64 -9.32
CA PRO A 345 15.97 8.33 -9.65
C PRO A 345 15.82 7.29 -8.53
N GLU A 346 15.50 7.71 -7.31
CA GLU A 346 15.27 6.81 -6.18
C GLU A 346 13.81 6.36 -6.05
N LEU A 347 12.85 7.17 -6.51
CA LEU A 347 11.42 6.92 -6.33
C LEU A 347 10.67 6.56 -7.62
N ALA A 348 11.23 6.85 -8.78
CA ALA A 348 10.51 6.78 -10.05
C ALA A 348 10.77 5.49 -10.85
N ALA A 349 11.43 4.50 -10.28
CA ALA A 349 11.69 3.24 -10.99
C ALA A 349 10.52 2.26 -10.78
N ILE A 350 9.89 1.85 -11.88
CA ILE A 350 8.97 0.73 -11.93
C ILE A 350 9.56 -0.30 -12.89
N ASP A 351 9.75 -1.53 -12.44
CA ASP A 351 10.41 -2.59 -13.22
C ASP A 351 11.74 -2.15 -13.87
N GLY A 352 12.52 -1.32 -13.14
CA GLY A 352 13.78 -0.77 -13.64
C GLY A 352 13.65 0.40 -14.64
N SER A 353 12.43 0.83 -14.95
CA SER A 353 12.17 1.96 -15.83
C SER A 353 11.80 3.20 -15.02
N TYR A 354 12.52 4.31 -15.25
CA TYR A 354 12.14 5.60 -14.67
C TYR A 354 10.97 6.22 -15.44
N TYR A 355 10.10 6.91 -14.71
CA TYR A 355 9.00 7.69 -15.27
C TYR A 355 8.78 8.97 -14.48
N SER A 356 8.05 9.92 -15.02
CA SER A 356 7.45 11.01 -14.24
C SER A 356 6.07 11.36 -14.78
N LEU A 357 5.21 11.71 -13.86
CA LEU A 357 3.89 12.26 -14.17
C LEU A 357 3.97 13.78 -14.29
N GLU A 358 3.09 14.39 -15.05
CA GLU A 358 2.93 15.84 -15.11
C GLU A 358 1.66 16.28 -14.41
N GLN A 359 0.58 15.53 -14.61
CA GLN A 359 -0.74 15.86 -14.05
C GLN A 359 -1.43 14.60 -13.55
N SER A 360 -2.30 14.79 -12.57
CA SER A 360 -3.29 13.80 -12.17
C SER A 360 -4.59 14.51 -11.81
N TRP A 361 -5.70 13.82 -12.05
CA TRP A 361 -6.99 14.23 -11.52
C TRP A 361 -7.82 13.02 -11.13
N SER A 362 -8.64 13.17 -10.13
CA SER A 362 -9.65 12.19 -9.75
C SER A 362 -10.91 12.90 -9.25
N ALA A 363 -12.05 12.25 -9.45
CA ALA A 363 -13.33 12.71 -8.94
C ALA A 363 -14.22 11.51 -8.65
N GLY A 364 -15.14 11.67 -7.71
CA GLY A 364 -16.05 10.62 -7.35
C GLY A 364 -17.08 11.03 -6.33
N LEU A 365 -17.78 10.04 -5.82
CA LEU A 365 -18.82 10.21 -4.83
C LEU A 365 -18.91 9.02 -3.87
N GLN A 366 -19.44 9.30 -2.70
CA GLN A 366 -19.80 8.32 -1.69
C GLN A 366 -21.27 8.47 -1.36
N VAL A 367 -21.99 7.35 -1.27
CA VAL A 367 -23.43 7.28 -0.96
C VAL A 367 -23.64 6.42 0.29
N LYS A 368 -24.22 6.99 1.34
CA LYS A 368 -24.61 6.24 2.54
C LYS A 368 -25.84 5.37 2.27
N GLY A 369 -25.89 4.20 2.85
CA GLY A 369 -26.89 3.16 2.59
C GLY A 369 -28.31 3.42 3.11
N LYS A 370 -28.61 4.62 3.59
CA LYS A 370 -29.96 5.00 4.05
C LYS A 370 -31.07 4.74 3.02
N PRO A 371 -30.91 4.99 1.71
CA PRO A 371 -31.94 4.73 0.70
C PRO A 371 -32.37 3.28 0.58
N TRP A 372 -31.51 2.33 0.97
CA TRP A 372 -31.82 0.88 0.94
C TRP A 372 -31.87 0.23 2.32
N GLY A 373 -32.06 1.05 3.38
CA GLY A 373 -32.29 0.58 4.75
C GLY A 373 -31.05 0.07 5.48
N ARG A 374 -29.84 0.37 4.99
CA ARG A 374 -28.56 -0.03 5.60
C ARG A 374 -27.70 1.21 5.86
N GLU A 375 -28.11 2.02 6.83
CA GLU A 375 -27.58 3.37 7.06
C GLU A 375 -26.05 3.44 7.27
N LYS A 376 -25.44 2.37 7.80
CA LYS A 376 -23.99 2.27 8.04
C LYS A 376 -23.19 1.75 6.83
N ASP A 377 -23.87 1.23 5.81
CA ASP A 377 -23.21 0.80 4.58
C ASP A 377 -22.85 2.01 3.72
N VAL A 378 -21.88 1.80 2.83
CA VAL A 378 -21.37 2.84 1.94
C VAL A 378 -21.16 2.25 0.55
N LEU A 379 -21.73 2.90 -0.46
CA LEU A 379 -21.40 2.69 -1.87
C LEU A 379 -20.56 3.87 -2.35
N ALA A 380 -19.47 3.62 -3.04
CA ALA A 380 -18.64 4.67 -3.61
C ALA A 380 -18.25 4.37 -5.05
N PHE A 381 -18.00 5.43 -5.80
CA PHE A 381 -17.55 5.39 -7.18
C PHE A 381 -16.55 6.51 -7.42
N ALA A 382 -15.45 6.19 -8.11
CA ALA A 382 -14.43 7.15 -8.49
C ALA A 382 -13.87 6.88 -9.88
N VAL A 383 -13.43 7.93 -10.55
CA VAL A 383 -12.71 7.90 -11.81
C VAL A 383 -11.59 8.93 -11.79
N GLY A 384 -10.47 8.61 -12.42
CA GLY A 384 -9.34 9.52 -12.51
C GLY A 384 -8.39 9.17 -13.64
N GLN A 385 -7.43 10.05 -13.87
CA GLN A 385 -6.33 9.83 -14.82
C GLN A 385 -5.02 10.36 -14.28
N VAL A 386 -3.95 9.67 -14.62
CA VAL A 386 -2.57 10.13 -14.48
C VAL A 386 -1.96 10.36 -15.86
N ILE A 387 -1.25 11.45 -16.02
CA ILE A 387 -0.74 11.91 -17.30
C ILE A 387 0.78 11.98 -17.24
N PRO A 388 1.50 11.10 -17.97
CA PRO A 388 2.96 11.10 -18.02
C PRO A 388 3.52 12.39 -18.60
N SER A 389 4.69 12.79 -18.10
CA SER A 389 5.34 14.03 -18.49
C SER A 389 5.76 14.03 -19.97
N ASN A 390 5.67 15.20 -20.61
CA ASN A 390 6.11 15.36 -22.00
C ASN A 390 7.63 15.23 -22.16
N ASP A 391 8.42 15.64 -21.17
CA ASP A 391 9.87 15.51 -21.23
C ASP A 391 10.32 14.05 -21.04
N TYR A 392 9.61 13.28 -20.20
CA TYR A 392 9.76 11.84 -20.13
C TYR A 392 9.54 11.16 -21.49
N LYS A 393 8.45 11.52 -22.19
CA LYS A 393 8.14 10.97 -23.51
C LYS A 393 9.24 11.29 -24.53
N LYS A 394 9.75 12.52 -24.55
CA LYS A 394 10.82 12.95 -25.47
C LYS A 394 12.16 12.27 -25.18
N ALA A 395 12.50 12.06 -23.90
CA ALA A 395 13.73 11.41 -23.49
C ALA A 395 13.77 9.92 -23.89
N ASN A 396 12.63 9.31 -24.15
CA ASN A 396 12.49 7.92 -24.57
C ASN A 396 12.13 7.79 -26.08
N ASP A 397 12.82 8.55 -26.94
CA ASP A 397 12.76 8.46 -28.40
C ASP A 397 11.35 8.56 -29.04
N GLY A 398 10.55 9.50 -28.56
CA GLY A 398 9.21 9.72 -29.09
C GLY A 398 8.17 8.75 -28.57
N TYR A 399 8.50 8.05 -27.50
CA TYR A 399 7.62 7.20 -26.74
C TYR A 399 6.30 7.91 -26.37
N LEU A 400 5.20 7.40 -26.90
CA LEU A 400 3.88 8.02 -26.75
C LEU A 400 3.14 7.44 -25.54
N ALA A 401 3.62 7.71 -24.31
CA ALA A 401 2.88 7.33 -23.12
C ALA A 401 1.56 8.10 -23.07
N LYS A 402 0.45 7.36 -23.09
CA LYS A 402 -0.91 7.91 -22.95
C LYS A 402 -1.23 8.17 -21.48
N ALA A 403 -2.27 8.94 -21.24
CA ALA A 403 -2.85 9.02 -19.90
C ALA A 403 -3.40 7.63 -19.52
N GLU A 404 -2.95 7.11 -18.39
CA GLU A 404 -3.56 5.94 -17.75
C GLU A 404 -4.82 6.41 -17.03
N GLY A 405 -5.91 5.68 -17.19
CA GLY A 405 -7.13 5.98 -16.48
C GLY A 405 -7.52 4.86 -15.53
N HIS A 406 -8.19 5.21 -14.45
CA HIS A 406 -8.61 4.30 -13.42
C HIS A 406 -10.04 4.60 -12.99
N LEU A 407 -10.86 3.58 -12.94
CA LEU A 407 -12.20 3.60 -12.36
C LEU A 407 -12.23 2.59 -11.22
N GLU A 408 -12.80 2.98 -10.08
CA GLU A 408 -12.99 2.11 -8.94
C GLU A 408 -14.39 2.30 -8.34
N THR A 409 -14.96 1.20 -7.90
CA THR A 409 -16.21 1.19 -7.13
C THR A 409 -16.12 0.13 -6.04
N TYR A 410 -16.54 0.50 -4.84
CA TYR A 410 -16.66 -0.43 -3.72
C TYR A 410 -18.00 -0.30 -3.02
N TYR A 411 -18.42 -1.38 -2.35
CA TYR A 411 -19.59 -1.37 -1.48
C TYR A 411 -19.19 -1.89 -0.10
N ARG A 412 -18.99 -1.00 0.87
CA ARG A 412 -18.65 -1.37 2.25
C ARG A 412 -19.91 -1.79 3.00
N ILE A 413 -19.98 -3.08 3.32
CA ILE A 413 -21.03 -3.71 4.11
C ILE A 413 -20.62 -3.66 5.58
N HIS A 414 -21.33 -2.89 6.37
CA HIS A 414 -21.14 -2.89 7.82
C HIS A 414 -21.82 -4.13 8.43
N ILE A 415 -21.02 -5.08 8.91
CA ILE A 415 -21.51 -6.32 9.55
C ILE A 415 -21.84 -6.06 11.03
N ASN A 416 -20.91 -5.46 11.75
CA ASN A 416 -21.07 -5.04 13.15
C ASN A 416 -20.05 -3.92 13.45
N ASN A 417 -19.92 -3.51 14.73
CA ASN A 417 -19.04 -2.40 15.09
C ASN A 417 -17.53 -2.73 14.94
N HIS A 418 -17.17 -3.98 14.72
CA HIS A 418 -15.79 -4.44 14.61
C HIS A 418 -15.45 -4.99 13.22
N LEU A 419 -16.43 -5.26 12.37
CA LEU A 419 -16.19 -5.93 11.08
C LEU A 419 -16.95 -5.24 9.96
N SER A 420 -16.25 -4.89 8.90
CA SER A 420 -16.81 -4.55 7.60
C SER A 420 -16.21 -5.42 6.48
N ILE A 421 -16.99 -5.65 5.43
CA ILE A 421 -16.56 -6.37 4.22
C ILE A 421 -16.87 -5.49 3.03
N SER A 422 -15.90 -5.34 2.14
CA SER A 422 -16.02 -4.46 0.96
C SER A 422 -15.67 -5.23 -0.31
N PRO A 423 -16.64 -5.75 -1.08
CA PRO A 423 -16.40 -6.03 -2.49
C PRO A 423 -15.93 -4.77 -3.20
N ASP A 424 -14.93 -4.94 -4.04
CA ASP A 424 -14.26 -3.89 -4.80
C ASP A 424 -14.11 -4.30 -6.25
N PHE A 425 -14.24 -3.34 -7.16
CA PHE A 425 -14.09 -3.54 -8.58
C PHE A 425 -13.38 -2.35 -9.20
N GLN A 426 -12.33 -2.63 -10.00
CA GLN A 426 -11.53 -1.62 -10.66
C GLN A 426 -11.39 -1.92 -12.16
N TYR A 427 -11.26 -0.86 -12.96
CA TYR A 427 -10.94 -0.95 -14.38
C TYR A 427 -9.89 0.09 -14.73
N ILE A 428 -8.77 -0.39 -15.27
CA ILE A 428 -7.65 0.45 -15.69
C ILE A 428 -7.56 0.41 -17.23
N TRP A 429 -7.62 1.57 -17.88
CA TRP A 429 -7.37 1.68 -19.31
C TRP A 429 -6.05 2.37 -19.58
N ASN A 430 -5.40 2.02 -20.67
CA ASN A 430 -4.03 2.39 -21.02
C ASN A 430 -3.04 2.11 -19.87
N PRO A 431 -2.97 0.86 -19.35
CA PRO A 431 -2.12 0.53 -18.22
C PRO A 431 -0.66 0.92 -18.49
N PHE A 432 -0.03 1.63 -17.57
CA PHE A 432 1.29 2.25 -17.65
C PHE A 432 1.45 3.24 -18.83
N GLY A 433 0.37 3.63 -19.48
CA GLY A 433 0.33 4.66 -20.54
C GLY A 433 1.14 4.36 -21.80
N LYS A 434 1.78 3.19 -21.92
CA LYS A 434 2.66 2.88 -23.05
C LYS A 434 1.90 2.64 -24.35
N ASP A 435 2.33 3.32 -25.41
CA ASP A 435 1.87 3.09 -26.79
C ASP A 435 2.85 2.14 -27.47
N VAL A 436 2.66 0.84 -27.27
CA VAL A 436 3.53 -0.22 -27.78
C VAL A 436 2.83 -1.02 -28.86
N ALA A 437 3.60 -1.65 -29.74
CA ALA A 437 3.10 -2.66 -30.67
C ALA A 437 2.76 -3.93 -29.86
N GLY A 438 1.49 -4.15 -29.58
CA GLY A 438 1.04 -5.31 -28.81
C GLY A 438 -0.35 -5.09 -28.21
N ASP A 439 -0.75 -5.98 -27.33
CA ASP A 439 -2.03 -5.89 -26.62
C ASP A 439 -1.94 -4.83 -25.52
N THR A 440 -2.70 -3.75 -25.65
CA THR A 440 -2.85 -2.68 -24.66
C THR A 440 -4.25 -2.68 -24.05
N SER A 441 -4.90 -3.84 -24.02
CA SER A 441 -6.23 -4.00 -23.42
C SER A 441 -6.24 -3.51 -21.98
N GLY A 442 -7.39 -2.99 -21.56
CA GLY A 442 -7.59 -2.60 -20.17
C GLY A 442 -7.52 -3.79 -19.21
N ILE A 443 -7.21 -3.48 -17.96
CA ILE A 443 -7.10 -4.45 -16.87
C ILE A 443 -8.31 -4.31 -15.96
N PHE A 444 -9.01 -5.42 -15.72
CA PHE A 444 -10.08 -5.51 -14.73
C PHE A 444 -9.53 -6.17 -13.47
N VAL A 445 -9.82 -5.57 -12.32
CA VAL A 445 -9.50 -6.13 -11.02
C VAL A 445 -10.79 -6.25 -10.22
N GLY A 446 -11.06 -7.43 -9.69
CA GLY A 446 -12.14 -7.68 -8.73
C GLY A 446 -11.53 -8.13 -7.41
N GLY A 447 -12.07 -7.62 -6.29
CA GLY A 447 -11.52 -7.93 -4.99
C GLY A 447 -12.52 -7.93 -3.85
N MET A 448 -12.02 -8.33 -2.70
CA MET A 448 -12.71 -8.31 -1.43
C MET A 448 -11.75 -7.80 -0.35
N ARG A 449 -12.17 -6.79 0.38
CA ARG A 449 -11.48 -6.33 1.58
C ARG A 449 -12.32 -6.64 2.82
N ALA A 450 -11.68 -7.17 3.85
CA ALA A 450 -12.24 -7.28 5.20
C ALA A 450 -11.45 -6.37 6.13
N GLN A 451 -12.16 -5.52 6.89
CA GLN A 451 -11.59 -4.64 7.91
C GLN A 451 -12.13 -5.01 9.27
N VAL A 452 -11.23 -5.17 10.23
CA VAL A 452 -11.55 -5.46 11.64
C VAL A 452 -10.95 -4.39 12.53
N ASP A 453 -11.75 -3.80 13.41
CA ASP A 453 -11.35 -2.74 14.35
C ASP A 453 -11.79 -3.08 15.78
N PHE A 454 -10.93 -2.77 16.80
CA PHE A 454 -11.17 -3.03 18.21
C PHE A 454 -10.94 -1.79 19.08
#